data_8ec10fe1fa2aef655257dcb73440ee10
#
_entry.id   8ec10fe1fa2aef655257dcb73440ee10
#
_cell.length_a   1.000
_cell.length_b   1.000
_cell.length_c   1.000
_cell.angle_alpha   90.00
_cell.angle_beta   90.00
_cell.angle_gamma   90.00
#
_symmetry.space_group_name_H-M   'P 1'
#
loop_
_entity.id
_entity.type
_entity.pdbx_description
1 polymer ?
#
loop_
_entity_poly.entity_id
_entity_poly.type
_entity_poly.pdbx_seq_one_letter_code
_entity_poly.pdbx_strand_id
1 'polypeptide(L)'
;MYKRQALSGIYPATCHPEDVFGAYAFRRKALLFSDVLFHGEYPNYAQSIFDEYGFTLKMEQGDAEILKAYPSDFLAFSYYRTTVFDRFSANTTTTGGQQGAPNPYLQTTAWGWPIDPDGLRYVLNELYDRYQKPLFIVENGMGAKDTVNADGTIEDDYRIDYLRGHIRAIKEAIEKDHVPVMGYTPWGCIDIVSAGTGEMAKRYGMIYVDMDDKGHGTLKRSRKKSFYWYQHVIKTNGEELD
;
A
#
# COMPACT_ATOMS: atom_id res chain seq x y z
N MET A 1 -4.63 20.61 2.05
CA MET A 1 -4.58 19.76 0.84
C MET A 1 -3.91 18.43 1.18
N TYR A 2 -4.38 17.30 0.67
CA TYR A 2 -3.78 15.99 0.93
C TYR A 2 -3.38 15.31 -0.37
N LYS A 3 -2.36 14.45 -0.30
CA LYS A 3 -1.90 13.63 -1.42
C LYS A 3 -2.19 12.16 -1.11
N ARG A 4 -2.79 11.46 -2.08
CA ARG A 4 -2.98 9.99 -2.06
C ARG A 4 -2.15 9.34 -3.15
N GLN A 5 -1.39 8.31 -2.80
CA GLN A 5 -0.57 7.54 -3.71
C GLN A 5 -0.45 6.09 -3.21
N ALA A 6 -0.36 5.12 -4.12
CA ALA A 6 0.04 3.77 -3.75
C ALA A 6 1.56 3.76 -3.56
N LEU A 7 2.01 3.54 -2.33
CA LEU A 7 3.43 3.55 -1.99
C LEU A 7 3.83 2.18 -1.44
N SER A 8 4.80 1.56 -2.09
CA SER A 8 5.41 0.30 -1.67
C SER A 8 6.80 0.56 -1.10
N GLY A 9 7.21 -0.18 -0.09
CA GLY A 9 8.62 -0.23 0.28
C GLY A 9 9.42 -0.92 -0.83
N ILE A 10 10.66 -0.51 -1.04
CA ILE A 10 11.56 -1.08 -2.06
C ILE A 10 12.84 -1.51 -1.38
N TYR A 11 13.11 -2.81 -1.42
CA TYR A 11 14.32 -3.40 -0.87
C TYR A 11 15.33 -3.72 -1.98
N PRO A 12 16.63 -3.61 -1.73
CA PRO A 12 17.63 -4.19 -2.62
C PRO A 12 17.62 -5.73 -2.50
N ALA A 13 17.83 -6.43 -3.61
CA ALA A 13 17.92 -7.90 -3.59
C ALA A 13 19.14 -8.40 -2.80
N THR A 14 20.23 -7.63 -2.83
CA THR A 14 21.46 -7.91 -2.10
C THR A 14 22.09 -6.62 -1.58
N CYS A 15 23.13 -6.76 -0.74
CA CYS A 15 23.97 -5.62 -0.33
C CYS A 15 24.95 -5.15 -1.42
N HIS A 16 24.88 -5.70 -2.63
CA HIS A 16 25.71 -5.22 -3.75
C HIS A 16 25.38 -3.75 -4.05
N PRO A 17 26.39 -2.88 -4.23
CA PRO A 17 26.14 -1.44 -4.42
C PRO A 17 25.16 -1.09 -5.54
N GLU A 18 25.16 -1.85 -6.64
CA GLU A 18 24.20 -1.64 -7.73
C GLU A 18 22.76 -1.97 -7.34
N ASP A 19 22.53 -3.03 -6.54
CA ASP A 19 21.19 -3.34 -6.02
C ASP A 19 20.71 -2.26 -5.04
N VAL A 20 21.60 -1.82 -4.16
CA VAL A 20 21.32 -0.79 -3.16
C VAL A 20 20.98 0.54 -3.84
N PHE A 21 21.84 0.98 -4.77
CA PHE A 21 21.60 2.22 -5.49
C PHE A 21 20.41 2.14 -6.44
N GLY A 22 20.20 0.99 -7.08
CA GLY A 22 19.04 0.75 -7.93
C GLY A 22 17.71 0.79 -7.17
N ALA A 23 17.65 0.16 -5.98
CA ALA A 23 16.49 0.27 -5.10
C ALA A 23 16.21 1.72 -4.68
N TYR A 24 17.25 2.47 -4.34
CA TYR A 24 17.15 3.89 -4.04
C TYR A 24 16.64 4.73 -5.22
N ALA A 25 17.17 4.50 -6.43
CA ALA A 25 16.74 5.19 -7.64
C ALA A 25 15.27 4.84 -7.99
N PHE A 26 14.90 3.58 -7.86
CA PHE A 26 13.52 3.13 -8.08
C PHE A 26 12.56 3.78 -7.07
N ARG A 27 12.98 3.90 -5.81
CA ARG A 27 12.21 4.60 -4.77
C ARG A 27 11.99 6.07 -5.10
N ARG A 28 13.01 6.76 -5.61
CA ARG A 28 12.90 8.15 -6.06
C ARG A 28 11.84 8.34 -7.15
N LYS A 29 11.79 7.44 -8.14
CA LYS A 29 10.74 7.47 -9.18
C LYS A 29 9.34 7.36 -8.57
N ALA A 30 9.15 6.44 -7.63
CA ALA A 30 7.87 6.26 -6.95
C ALA A 30 7.46 7.48 -6.11
N LEU A 31 8.42 8.22 -5.56
CA LEU A 31 8.19 9.37 -4.68
C LEU A 31 8.17 10.72 -5.41
N LEU A 32 8.49 10.78 -6.71
CA LEU A 32 8.65 12.06 -7.44
C LEU A 32 7.48 13.02 -7.21
N PHE A 33 6.25 12.58 -7.40
CA PHE A 33 5.09 13.45 -7.22
C PHE A 33 4.85 13.85 -5.76
N SER A 34 5.16 12.96 -4.82
CA SER A 34 5.10 13.31 -3.41
C SER A 34 6.15 14.36 -3.07
N ASP A 35 7.38 14.19 -3.54
CA ASP A 35 8.45 15.15 -3.30
C ASP A 35 8.06 16.55 -3.80
N VAL A 36 7.55 16.66 -5.03
CA VAL A 36 7.09 17.95 -5.56
C VAL A 36 6.02 18.58 -4.68
N LEU A 37 5.03 17.81 -4.25
CA LEU A 37 3.89 18.33 -3.48
C LEU A 37 4.22 18.66 -2.02
N PHE A 38 5.25 18.04 -1.45
CA PHE A 38 5.64 18.29 -0.06
C PHE A 38 6.78 19.28 0.07
N HIS A 39 7.71 19.31 -0.91
CA HIS A 39 8.83 20.26 -0.91
C HIS A 39 8.49 21.57 -1.65
N GLY A 40 7.42 21.57 -2.47
CA GLY A 40 7.00 22.73 -3.23
C GLY A 40 7.88 23.02 -4.44
N GLU A 41 8.72 22.08 -4.84
CA GLU A 41 9.60 22.20 -6.00
C GLU A 41 9.97 20.82 -6.57
N TYR A 42 10.40 20.79 -7.82
CA TYR A 42 10.92 19.56 -8.43
C TYR A 42 12.30 19.24 -7.86
N PRO A 43 12.52 18.01 -7.35
CA PRO A 43 13.82 17.60 -6.83
C PRO A 43 14.86 17.52 -7.96
N ASN A 44 16.14 17.67 -7.60
CA ASN A 44 17.26 17.64 -8.56
C ASN A 44 17.28 16.38 -9.45
N TYR A 45 16.83 15.24 -8.95
CA TYR A 45 16.80 13.98 -9.71
C TYR A 45 15.63 13.89 -10.70
N ALA A 46 14.67 14.80 -10.67
CA ALA A 46 13.53 14.80 -11.58
C ALA A 46 13.97 14.88 -13.04
N GLN A 47 15.02 15.68 -13.33
CA GLN A 47 15.55 15.81 -14.69
C GLN A 47 16.03 14.47 -15.25
N SER A 48 16.72 13.65 -14.45
CA SER A 48 17.18 12.32 -14.90
C SER A 48 16.01 11.39 -15.25
N ILE A 49 14.88 11.53 -14.54
CA ILE A 49 13.65 10.77 -14.86
C ILE A 49 13.03 11.30 -16.16
N PHE A 50 12.97 12.61 -16.33
CA PHE A 50 12.45 13.22 -17.57
C PHE A 50 13.26 12.83 -18.79
N ASP A 51 14.59 12.85 -18.68
CA ASP A 51 15.50 12.45 -19.76
C ASP A 51 15.31 10.98 -20.13
N GLU A 52 15.16 10.09 -19.14
CA GLU A 52 14.91 8.65 -19.36
C GLU A 52 13.61 8.38 -20.14
N TYR A 53 12.57 9.17 -19.88
CA TYR A 53 11.27 9.04 -20.56
C TYR A 53 11.13 9.93 -21.81
N GLY A 54 12.16 10.70 -22.17
CA GLY A 54 12.11 11.64 -23.28
C GLY A 54 11.08 12.76 -23.07
N PHE A 55 10.87 13.17 -21.81
CA PHE A 55 9.85 14.12 -21.42
C PHE A 55 10.48 15.50 -21.11
N THR A 56 9.86 16.57 -21.62
CA THR A 56 10.22 17.94 -21.25
C THR A 56 9.10 18.54 -20.41
N LEU A 57 9.42 18.89 -19.17
CA LEU A 57 8.47 19.57 -18.29
C LEU A 57 8.17 20.97 -18.82
N LYS A 58 6.89 21.24 -19.06
CA LYS A 58 6.41 22.58 -19.38
C LYS A 58 5.78 23.19 -18.14
N MET A 59 6.28 24.34 -17.74
CA MET A 59 5.74 25.12 -16.62
C MET A 59 5.29 26.49 -17.15
N GLU A 60 4.14 26.93 -16.70
CA GLU A 60 3.62 28.27 -16.96
C GLU A 60 4.20 29.27 -15.94
N GLN A 61 4.07 30.55 -16.27
CA GLN A 61 4.49 31.60 -15.34
C GLN A 61 3.65 31.54 -14.06
N GLY A 62 4.31 31.43 -12.92
CA GLY A 62 3.64 31.34 -11.61
C GLY A 62 3.50 29.92 -11.04
N ASP A 63 3.75 28.86 -11.83
CA ASP A 63 3.61 27.47 -11.34
C ASP A 63 4.57 27.15 -10.19
N ALA A 64 5.80 27.61 -10.28
CA ALA A 64 6.81 27.38 -9.24
C ALA A 64 6.42 28.07 -7.92
N GLU A 65 5.90 29.30 -8.00
CA GLU A 65 5.42 30.06 -6.84
C GLU A 65 4.19 29.39 -6.21
N ILE A 66 3.29 28.85 -7.02
CA ILE A 66 2.10 28.11 -6.53
C ILE A 66 2.52 26.83 -5.80
N LEU A 67 3.40 26.03 -6.40
CA LEU A 67 3.92 24.81 -5.75
C LEU A 67 4.55 25.12 -4.41
N LYS A 68 5.38 26.15 -4.35
CA LYS A 68 6.08 26.56 -3.12
C LYS A 68 5.14 27.12 -2.05
N ALA A 69 4.08 27.84 -2.46
CA ALA A 69 3.15 28.47 -1.53
C ALA A 69 2.14 27.47 -0.92
N TYR A 70 1.87 26.34 -1.59
CA TYR A 70 0.79 25.42 -1.19
C TYR A 70 1.26 23.97 -1.05
N PRO A 71 2.25 23.67 -0.19
CA PRO A 71 2.66 22.30 0.08
C PRO A 71 1.52 21.52 0.74
N SER A 72 1.56 20.19 0.63
CA SER A 72 0.56 19.33 1.26
C SER A 72 0.68 19.32 2.79
N ASP A 73 -0.46 19.24 3.50
CA ASP A 73 -0.51 19.26 4.97
C ASP A 73 -0.22 17.90 5.59
N PHE A 74 -0.65 16.83 4.95
CA PHE A 74 -0.42 15.46 5.36
C PHE A 74 -0.35 14.52 4.15
N LEU A 75 0.31 13.36 4.31
CA LEU A 75 0.41 12.34 3.27
C LEU A 75 -0.58 11.21 3.51
N ALA A 76 -1.53 11.07 2.59
CA ALA A 76 -2.42 9.91 2.52
C ALA A 76 -1.90 8.92 1.45
N PHE A 77 -1.74 7.65 1.81
CA PHE A 77 -1.22 6.65 0.87
C PHE A 77 -1.88 5.29 1.06
N SER A 78 -1.84 4.48 0.00
CA SER A 78 -2.25 3.09 0.02
C SER A 78 -1.00 2.22 0.16
N TYR A 79 -1.05 1.23 1.06
CA TYR A 79 0.01 0.25 1.23
C TYR A 79 -0.57 -1.16 1.10
N TYR A 80 0.05 -1.98 0.27
CA TYR A 80 -0.36 -3.37 0.10
C TYR A 80 0.79 -4.35 0.25
N ARG A 81 2.00 -3.94 -0.11
CA ARG A 81 3.17 -4.82 -0.17
C ARG A 81 4.47 -4.02 -0.30
N THR A 82 5.58 -4.71 -0.14
CA THR A 82 6.90 -4.28 -0.58
C THR A 82 7.27 -4.95 -1.91
N THR A 83 8.34 -4.49 -2.52
CA THR A 83 8.95 -5.10 -3.71
C THR A 83 10.47 -5.12 -3.56
N VAL A 84 11.14 -5.88 -4.42
CA VAL A 84 12.59 -6.01 -4.41
C VAL A 84 13.15 -5.49 -5.73
N PHE A 85 14.13 -4.61 -5.67
CA PHE A 85 14.95 -4.25 -6.81
C PHE A 85 16.11 -5.25 -6.92
N ASP A 86 16.22 -5.89 -8.08
CA ASP A 86 17.31 -6.78 -8.45
C ASP A 86 17.89 -6.31 -9.78
N ARG A 87 19.18 -6.02 -9.84
CA ARG A 87 19.86 -5.53 -11.04
C ARG A 87 19.73 -6.47 -12.25
N PHE A 88 19.50 -7.76 -12.02
CA PHE A 88 19.29 -8.74 -13.09
C PHE A 88 17.83 -8.85 -13.52
N SER A 89 16.89 -8.38 -12.70
CA SER A 89 15.44 -8.50 -12.92
C SER A 89 14.72 -7.14 -12.83
N ALA A 90 15.45 -6.03 -12.97
CA ALA A 90 14.93 -4.67 -12.75
C ALA A 90 13.70 -4.32 -13.62
N ASN A 91 13.53 -4.98 -14.76
CA ASN A 91 12.41 -4.75 -15.68
C ASN A 91 11.31 -5.82 -15.58
N THR A 92 11.39 -6.74 -14.62
CA THR A 92 10.32 -7.73 -14.42
C THR A 92 9.09 -7.08 -13.80
N THR A 93 7.96 -7.34 -14.42
CA THR A 93 6.66 -6.92 -13.88
C THR A 93 6.10 -8.07 -13.04
N THR A 94 5.89 -7.83 -11.75
CA THR A 94 5.24 -8.81 -10.87
C THR A 94 3.76 -8.95 -11.21
N THR A 95 3.15 -10.07 -10.85
CA THR A 95 1.70 -10.27 -10.93
C THR A 95 0.99 -9.10 -10.24
N GLY A 96 0.19 -8.34 -10.98
CA GLY A 96 -0.48 -7.13 -10.48
C GLY A 96 0.15 -5.81 -10.93
N GLY A 97 1.07 -5.81 -11.93
CA GLY A 97 1.47 -4.62 -12.66
C GLY A 97 2.51 -3.72 -11.99
N GLN A 98 3.14 -4.15 -10.89
CA GLN A 98 4.26 -3.42 -10.30
C GLN A 98 5.60 -4.01 -10.76
N GLN A 99 6.55 -3.15 -11.09
CA GLN A 99 7.93 -3.56 -11.36
C GLN A 99 8.62 -4.04 -10.09
N GLY A 100 9.51 -5.00 -10.21
CA GLY A 100 10.34 -5.54 -9.15
C GLY A 100 10.32 -7.06 -9.06
N ALA A 101 11.22 -7.62 -8.25
CA ALA A 101 11.31 -9.04 -7.98
C ALA A 101 10.51 -9.44 -6.71
N PRO A 102 10.09 -10.71 -6.57
CA PRO A 102 9.50 -11.20 -5.33
C PRO A 102 10.54 -11.23 -4.20
N ASN A 103 10.09 -10.98 -2.96
CA ASN A 103 10.94 -11.15 -1.79
C ASN A 103 10.95 -12.64 -1.37
N PRO A 104 12.12 -13.33 -1.38
CA PRO A 104 12.19 -14.75 -1.05
C PRO A 104 11.95 -15.06 0.43
N TYR A 105 11.96 -14.05 1.30
CA TYR A 105 11.80 -14.20 2.75
C TYR A 105 10.36 -13.98 3.23
N LEU A 106 9.44 -13.58 2.34
CA LEU A 106 8.08 -13.24 2.69
C LEU A 106 7.08 -14.24 2.11
N GLN A 107 6.06 -14.54 2.88
CA GLN A 107 4.89 -15.24 2.37
C GLN A 107 4.12 -14.37 1.39
N THR A 108 3.42 -14.99 0.46
CA THR A 108 2.64 -14.28 -0.55
C THR A 108 1.17 -14.68 -0.49
N THR A 109 0.30 -13.77 -0.92
CA THR A 109 -1.10 -14.06 -1.19
C THR A 109 -1.22 -15.00 -2.41
N ALA A 110 -2.42 -15.54 -2.67
CA ALA A 110 -2.70 -16.34 -3.86
C ALA A 110 -2.43 -15.59 -5.19
N TRP A 111 -2.30 -14.28 -5.16
CA TRP A 111 -1.93 -13.43 -6.31
C TRP A 111 -0.46 -13.01 -6.29
N GLY A 112 0.38 -13.69 -5.53
CA GLY A 112 1.83 -13.45 -5.48
C GLY A 112 2.24 -12.13 -4.81
N TRP A 113 1.36 -11.49 -4.05
CA TRP A 113 1.70 -10.27 -3.34
C TRP A 113 2.34 -10.60 -1.99
N PRO A 114 3.55 -10.10 -1.71
CA PRO A 114 4.19 -10.28 -0.42
C PRO A 114 3.34 -9.71 0.72
N ILE A 115 3.27 -10.45 1.82
CA ILE A 115 2.65 -10.03 3.08
C ILE A 115 3.77 -9.49 3.96
N ASP A 116 3.81 -8.17 4.14
CA ASP A 116 4.94 -7.50 4.79
C ASP A 116 4.48 -6.40 5.76
N PRO A 117 4.08 -6.74 6.97
CA PRO A 117 3.76 -5.76 8.01
C PRO A 117 4.95 -4.89 8.41
N ASP A 118 6.15 -5.46 8.52
CA ASP A 118 7.36 -4.72 8.86
C ASP A 118 7.74 -3.71 7.76
N GLY A 119 7.44 -4.07 6.51
CA GLY A 119 7.56 -3.15 5.38
C GLY A 119 6.64 -1.93 5.50
N LEU A 120 5.46 -2.08 6.08
CA LEU A 120 4.60 -0.91 6.36
C LEU A 120 5.25 0.00 7.41
N ARG A 121 5.78 -0.56 8.51
CA ARG A 121 6.50 0.22 9.53
C ARG A 121 7.71 0.92 8.93
N TYR A 122 8.48 0.23 8.09
CA TYR A 122 9.61 0.82 7.36
C TYR A 122 9.16 2.00 6.49
N VAL A 123 8.10 1.85 5.69
CA VAL A 123 7.56 2.91 4.82
C VAL A 123 7.04 4.10 5.64
N LEU A 124 6.39 3.86 6.77
CA LEU A 124 5.93 4.92 7.67
C LEU A 124 7.09 5.77 8.17
N ASN A 125 8.18 5.14 8.64
CA ASN A 125 9.38 5.85 9.06
C ASN A 125 10.03 6.62 7.90
N GLU A 126 10.23 5.96 6.76
CA GLU A 126 10.85 6.58 5.58
C GLU A 126 10.06 7.82 5.12
N LEU A 127 8.74 7.75 5.06
CA LEU A 127 7.90 8.86 4.62
C LEU A 127 7.87 10.00 5.64
N TYR A 128 7.86 9.68 6.92
CA TYR A 128 7.91 10.69 7.96
C TYR A 128 9.26 11.39 8.00
N ASP A 129 10.37 10.65 7.95
CA ASP A 129 11.71 11.23 7.89
C ASP A 129 11.89 12.15 6.69
N ARG A 130 11.27 11.81 5.56
CA ARG A 130 11.37 12.56 4.32
C ARG A 130 10.55 13.85 4.31
N TYR A 131 9.33 13.81 4.82
CA TYR A 131 8.38 14.92 4.67
C TYR A 131 8.06 15.64 5.97
N GLN A 132 8.31 15.05 7.12
CA GLN A 132 7.98 15.60 8.45
C GLN A 132 6.52 16.07 8.55
N LYS A 133 5.62 15.28 7.96
CA LYS A 133 4.17 15.54 7.92
C LYS A 133 3.40 14.33 8.45
N PRO A 134 2.22 14.55 9.05
CA PRO A 134 1.37 13.44 9.47
C PRO A 134 1.03 12.48 8.32
N LEU A 135 0.89 11.20 8.63
CA LEU A 135 0.63 10.13 7.67
C LEU A 135 -0.76 9.52 7.87
N PHE A 136 -1.40 9.12 6.77
CA PHE A 136 -2.67 8.42 6.80
C PHE A 136 -2.65 7.24 5.83
N ILE A 137 -2.85 6.03 6.35
CA ILE A 137 -2.98 4.83 5.53
C ILE A 137 -4.45 4.74 5.09
N VAL A 138 -4.74 5.10 3.85
CA VAL A 138 -6.12 5.15 3.33
C VAL A 138 -6.56 3.86 2.66
N GLU A 139 -5.64 2.96 2.37
CA GLU A 139 -5.93 1.61 1.89
C GLU A 139 -4.85 0.64 2.35
N ASN A 140 -5.29 -0.50 2.84
CA ASN A 140 -4.48 -1.69 3.10
C ASN A 140 -5.42 -2.91 3.10
N GLY A 141 -4.98 -4.05 2.62
CA GLY A 141 -5.80 -5.25 2.61
C GLY A 141 -5.20 -6.34 1.72
N MET A 142 -5.75 -7.54 1.82
CA MET A 142 -5.37 -8.64 0.97
C MET A 142 -6.56 -9.20 0.20
N GLY A 143 -6.35 -9.47 -1.09
CA GLY A 143 -7.28 -10.29 -1.87
C GLY A 143 -7.11 -11.76 -1.49
N ALA A 144 -8.22 -12.44 -1.23
CA ALA A 144 -8.24 -13.86 -0.91
C ALA A 144 -9.47 -14.54 -1.50
N LYS A 145 -9.39 -15.86 -1.73
CA LYS A 145 -10.56 -16.69 -2.07
C LYS A 145 -11.21 -17.13 -0.78
N ASP A 146 -12.45 -16.71 -0.56
CA ASP A 146 -13.21 -17.10 0.61
C ASP A 146 -13.94 -18.44 0.37
N THR A 147 -14.13 -19.18 1.43
CA THR A 147 -14.96 -20.40 1.44
C THR A 147 -16.18 -20.15 2.29
N VAL A 148 -17.37 -20.38 1.72
CA VAL A 148 -18.63 -20.34 2.46
C VAL A 148 -18.89 -21.74 3.03
N ASN A 149 -19.00 -21.86 4.35
CA ASN A 149 -19.29 -23.10 5.04
C ASN A 149 -20.75 -23.54 4.83
N ALA A 150 -21.08 -24.79 5.17
CA ALA A 150 -22.43 -25.33 5.01
C ALA A 150 -23.50 -24.57 5.82
N ASP A 151 -23.12 -23.96 6.93
CA ASP A 151 -23.97 -23.10 7.76
C ASP A 151 -24.04 -21.63 7.29
N GLY A 152 -23.33 -21.30 6.20
CA GLY A 152 -23.26 -19.96 5.65
C GLY A 152 -22.23 -19.04 6.31
N THR A 153 -21.44 -19.52 7.26
CA THR A 153 -20.34 -18.75 7.86
C THR A 153 -19.12 -18.69 6.94
N ILE A 154 -18.26 -17.69 7.16
CA ILE A 154 -16.99 -17.51 6.44
C ILE A 154 -15.92 -17.22 7.48
N GLU A 155 -15.03 -18.20 7.65
CA GLU A 155 -13.90 -18.14 8.58
C GLU A 155 -12.67 -17.63 7.84
N ASP A 156 -12.50 -16.33 7.82
CA ASP A 156 -11.41 -15.66 7.10
C ASP A 156 -10.27 -15.21 8.04
N ASP A 157 -9.76 -16.15 8.87
CA ASP A 157 -8.66 -15.93 9.81
C ASP A 157 -7.40 -15.40 9.13
N TYR A 158 -7.11 -15.84 7.91
CA TYR A 158 -6.01 -15.33 7.10
C TYR A 158 -6.11 -13.81 6.86
N ARG A 159 -7.32 -13.26 6.76
CA ARG A 159 -7.55 -11.80 6.63
C ARG A 159 -7.34 -11.11 7.96
N ILE A 160 -7.82 -11.72 9.04
CA ILE A 160 -7.60 -11.23 10.40
C ILE A 160 -6.10 -11.15 10.69
N ASP A 161 -5.34 -12.21 10.39
CA ASP A 161 -3.90 -12.27 10.63
C ASP A 161 -3.13 -11.22 9.81
N TYR A 162 -3.53 -11.03 8.55
CA TYR A 162 -2.97 -9.97 7.72
C TYR A 162 -3.20 -8.59 8.33
N LEU A 163 -4.45 -8.26 8.66
CA LEU A 163 -4.80 -6.95 9.22
C LEU A 163 -4.18 -6.75 10.61
N ARG A 164 -4.18 -7.78 11.47
CA ARG A 164 -3.55 -7.77 12.79
C ARG A 164 -2.07 -7.41 12.70
N GLY A 165 -1.35 -8.07 11.80
CA GLY A 165 0.08 -7.79 11.58
C GLY A 165 0.33 -6.33 11.17
N HIS A 166 -0.44 -5.82 10.22
CA HIS A 166 -0.28 -4.45 9.73
C HIS A 166 -0.69 -3.40 10.77
N ILE A 167 -1.79 -3.62 11.51
CA ILE A 167 -2.20 -2.69 12.58
C ILE A 167 -1.18 -2.70 13.72
N ARG A 168 -0.59 -3.86 14.06
CA ARG A 168 0.51 -3.94 15.03
C ARG A 168 1.74 -3.16 14.57
N ALA A 169 2.10 -3.24 13.29
CA ALA A 169 3.19 -2.47 12.71
C ALA A 169 2.93 -0.95 12.77
N ILE A 170 1.69 -0.52 12.54
CA ILE A 170 1.27 0.89 12.71
C ILE A 170 1.41 1.32 14.18
N LYS A 171 0.92 0.49 15.12
CA LYS A 171 1.04 0.76 16.56
C LYS A 171 2.50 0.93 16.97
N GLU A 172 3.37 0.04 16.50
CA GLU A 172 4.81 0.15 16.76
C GLU A 172 5.45 1.40 16.15
N ALA A 173 5.05 1.80 14.94
CA ALA A 173 5.51 3.05 14.34
C ALA A 173 5.13 4.28 15.18
N ILE A 174 3.92 4.27 15.75
CA ILE A 174 3.46 5.35 16.64
C ILE A 174 4.20 5.33 17.99
N GLU A 175 4.22 4.19 18.66
CA GLU A 175 4.68 4.08 20.05
C GLU A 175 6.21 4.04 20.19
N LYS A 176 6.90 3.36 19.26
CA LYS A 176 8.34 3.17 19.32
C LYS A 176 9.12 4.15 18.47
N ASP A 177 8.58 4.48 17.28
CA ASP A 177 9.27 5.30 16.30
C ASP A 177 8.76 6.76 16.29
N HIS A 178 7.68 7.06 17.06
CA HIS A 178 7.07 8.38 17.19
C HIS A 178 6.58 8.99 15.86
N VAL A 179 6.18 8.13 14.91
CA VAL A 179 5.60 8.56 13.64
C VAL A 179 4.15 9.01 13.86
N PRO A 180 3.76 10.25 13.49
CA PRO A 180 2.40 10.75 13.67
C PRO A 180 1.46 10.15 12.60
N VAL A 181 0.89 9.00 12.87
CA VAL A 181 -0.12 8.37 12.01
C VAL A 181 -1.50 8.85 12.44
N MET A 182 -2.22 9.52 11.53
CA MET A 182 -3.55 10.09 11.79
C MET A 182 -4.66 9.06 11.77
N GLY A 183 -4.48 7.98 11.02
CA GLY A 183 -5.51 6.96 10.87
C GLY A 183 -5.16 5.86 9.88
N TYR A 184 -6.04 4.86 9.87
CA TYR A 184 -5.93 3.69 9.03
C TYR A 184 -7.31 3.26 8.54
N THR A 185 -7.44 2.97 7.25
CA THR A 185 -8.64 2.39 6.66
C THR A 185 -8.27 1.18 5.80
N PRO A 186 -8.90 0.02 6.03
CA PRO A 186 -8.71 -1.14 5.16
C PRO A 186 -9.39 -0.93 3.81
N TRP A 187 -8.84 -1.57 2.79
CA TRP A 187 -9.45 -1.61 1.47
C TRP A 187 -10.60 -2.61 1.41
N GLY A 188 -11.78 -2.11 1.05
CA GLY A 188 -12.95 -2.93 0.82
C GLY A 188 -13.66 -3.37 2.10
N CYS A 189 -14.61 -2.60 2.61
CA CYS A 189 -15.49 -3.09 3.67
C CYS A 189 -16.44 -4.20 3.17
N ILE A 190 -16.81 -4.14 1.89
CA ILE A 190 -17.67 -5.11 1.18
C ILE A 190 -16.86 -5.68 0.01
N ASP A 191 -17.08 -6.95 -0.33
CA ASP A 191 -16.48 -7.54 -1.53
C ASP A 191 -16.88 -6.78 -2.77
N ILE A 192 -15.90 -6.46 -3.58
CA ILE A 192 -16.03 -5.77 -4.87
C ILE A 192 -15.20 -6.49 -5.92
N VAL A 193 -15.49 -6.25 -7.18
CA VAL A 193 -14.64 -6.70 -8.28
C VAL A 193 -13.27 -6.05 -8.14
N SER A 194 -12.21 -6.87 -8.18
CA SER A 194 -10.83 -6.39 -8.08
C SER A 194 -10.50 -5.45 -9.23
N ALA A 195 -10.11 -4.23 -8.93
CA ALA A 195 -9.75 -3.23 -9.94
C ALA A 195 -8.52 -3.65 -10.78
N GLY A 196 -7.60 -4.44 -10.20
CA GLY A 196 -6.38 -4.85 -10.89
C GLY A 196 -6.52 -6.09 -11.75
N THR A 197 -7.48 -6.98 -11.47
CA THR A 197 -7.61 -8.28 -12.16
C THR A 197 -8.97 -8.51 -12.79
N GLY A 198 -9.98 -7.70 -12.47
CA GLY A 198 -11.35 -7.89 -12.94
C GLY A 198 -12.09 -9.07 -12.31
N GLU A 199 -11.54 -9.66 -11.24
CA GLU A 199 -12.07 -10.86 -10.58
C GLU A 199 -12.88 -10.50 -9.33
N MET A 200 -14.09 -11.06 -9.21
CA MET A 200 -14.88 -11.04 -7.98
C MET A 200 -14.34 -12.03 -6.95
N ALA A 201 -13.76 -13.15 -7.39
CA ALA A 201 -13.15 -14.17 -6.55
C ALA A 201 -11.96 -13.64 -5.73
N LYS A 202 -11.33 -12.54 -6.16
CA LYS A 202 -10.28 -11.82 -5.41
C LYS A 202 -10.91 -10.90 -4.38
N ARG A 203 -11.39 -11.49 -3.30
CA ARG A 203 -12.18 -10.80 -2.28
C ARG A 203 -11.32 -10.08 -1.26
N TYR A 204 -11.64 -8.81 -1.02
CA TYR A 204 -10.97 -7.96 -0.04
C TYR A 204 -11.85 -7.66 1.18
N GLY A 205 -13.18 -7.74 1.01
CA GLY A 205 -14.14 -7.27 2.00
C GLY A 205 -14.22 -8.10 3.27
N MET A 206 -14.71 -7.48 4.32
CA MET A 206 -15.17 -8.11 5.56
C MET A 206 -16.64 -8.52 5.48
N ILE A 207 -17.32 -8.08 4.44
CA ILE A 207 -18.69 -8.47 4.09
C ILE A 207 -18.64 -9.17 2.74
N TYR A 208 -19.02 -10.43 2.74
CA TYR A 208 -19.13 -11.27 1.55
C TYR A 208 -20.30 -10.82 0.68
N VAL A 209 -20.10 -10.85 -0.63
CA VAL A 209 -21.17 -10.67 -1.63
C VAL A 209 -21.28 -11.95 -2.44
N ASP A 210 -22.47 -12.54 -2.47
CA ASP A 210 -22.76 -13.73 -3.27
C ASP A 210 -22.81 -13.39 -4.77
N MET A 211 -21.61 -13.39 -5.38
CA MET A 211 -21.40 -13.16 -6.81
C MET A 211 -20.12 -13.87 -7.26
N ASP A 212 -20.14 -14.50 -8.43
CA ASP A 212 -18.95 -15.06 -9.08
C ASP A 212 -18.32 -14.11 -10.10
N ASP A 213 -17.22 -14.54 -10.74
CA ASP A 213 -16.49 -13.74 -11.76
C ASP A 213 -17.29 -13.51 -13.05
N LYS A 214 -18.39 -14.24 -13.26
CA LYS A 214 -19.29 -14.10 -14.41
C LYS A 214 -20.53 -13.27 -14.09
N GLY A 215 -20.63 -12.77 -12.85
CA GLY A 215 -21.77 -11.97 -12.39
C GLY A 215 -22.97 -12.81 -11.92
N HIS A 216 -22.82 -14.12 -11.76
CA HIS A 216 -23.87 -14.98 -11.22
C HIS A 216 -23.88 -14.95 -9.71
N GLY A 217 -25.04 -15.04 -9.10
CA GLY A 217 -25.25 -15.04 -7.65
C GLY A 217 -26.47 -14.23 -7.27
N THR A 218 -26.77 -14.21 -6.00
CA THR A 218 -27.97 -13.54 -5.44
C THR A 218 -27.68 -12.11 -4.99
N LEU A 219 -26.43 -11.69 -4.98
CA LEU A 219 -25.94 -10.44 -4.38
C LEU A 219 -26.23 -10.33 -2.87
N LYS A 220 -26.63 -11.41 -2.22
CA LYS A 220 -26.78 -11.44 -0.75
C LYS A 220 -25.47 -11.11 -0.06
N ARG A 221 -25.56 -10.32 1.00
CA ARG A 221 -24.41 -9.90 1.80
C ARG A 221 -24.39 -10.65 3.12
N SER A 222 -23.22 -11.16 3.49
CA SER A 222 -23.01 -11.87 4.76
C SER A 222 -21.75 -11.35 5.45
N ARG A 223 -21.80 -11.13 6.74
CA ARG A 223 -20.63 -10.72 7.52
C ARG A 223 -19.69 -11.91 7.66
N LYS A 224 -18.39 -11.68 7.41
CA LYS A 224 -17.32 -12.64 7.64
C LYS A 224 -16.83 -12.56 9.10
N LYS A 225 -16.00 -13.50 9.54
CA LYS A 225 -15.39 -13.46 10.87
C LYS A 225 -14.58 -12.18 11.09
N SER A 226 -13.83 -11.75 10.08
CA SER A 226 -13.06 -10.51 10.10
C SER A 226 -13.90 -9.26 10.36
N PHE A 227 -15.20 -9.26 10.01
CA PHE A 227 -16.09 -8.14 10.32
C PHE A 227 -16.21 -7.90 11.82
N TYR A 228 -16.44 -8.95 12.59
CA TYR A 228 -16.62 -8.86 14.05
C TYR A 228 -15.29 -8.55 14.75
N TRP A 229 -14.20 -9.16 14.28
CA TRP A 229 -12.88 -8.86 14.78
C TRP A 229 -12.51 -7.38 14.54
N TYR A 230 -12.70 -6.86 13.33
CA TYR A 230 -12.37 -5.47 13.04
C TYR A 230 -13.29 -4.47 13.75
N GLN A 231 -14.56 -4.84 13.98
CA GLN A 231 -15.46 -4.05 14.83
C GLN A 231 -14.91 -3.91 16.26
N HIS A 232 -14.32 -4.99 16.79
CA HIS A 232 -13.66 -4.96 18.10
C HIS A 232 -12.42 -4.08 18.08
N VAL A 233 -11.57 -4.21 17.07
CA VAL A 233 -10.38 -3.35 16.87
C VAL A 233 -10.75 -1.86 16.86
N ILE A 234 -11.83 -1.50 16.15
CA ILE A 234 -12.31 -0.11 16.12
C ILE A 234 -12.76 0.35 17.52
N LYS A 235 -13.52 -0.48 18.24
CA LYS A 235 -14.02 -0.15 19.58
C LYS A 235 -12.91 0.06 20.60
N THR A 236 -11.83 -0.67 20.48
CA THR A 236 -10.66 -0.60 21.36
C THR A 236 -9.58 0.33 20.83
N ASN A 237 -9.84 1.05 19.73
CA ASN A 237 -8.86 1.92 19.07
C ASN A 237 -7.52 1.22 18.77
N GLY A 238 -7.57 -0.07 18.40
CA GLY A 238 -6.39 -0.87 18.09
C GLY A 238 -5.59 -1.36 19.29
N GLU A 239 -6.08 -1.18 20.52
CA GLU A 239 -5.41 -1.68 21.72
C GLU A 239 -5.49 -3.21 21.84
N GLU A 240 -6.62 -3.80 21.47
CA GLU A 240 -6.86 -5.23 21.52
C GLU A 240 -6.94 -5.81 20.10
N LEU A 241 -5.95 -6.62 19.77
CA LEU A 241 -5.80 -7.21 18.42
C LEU A 241 -5.96 -8.75 18.42
N ASP A 242 -6.10 -9.38 19.57
CA ASP A 242 -6.21 -10.84 19.71
C ASP A 242 -7.66 -11.30 19.77
#